data_0f57b5cb957eea6175b3413fd821deae
#
_entry.id   0f57b5cb957eea6175b3413fd821deae
#
_cell.length_a   1.000
_cell.length_b   1.000
_cell.length_c   1.000
_cell.angle_alpha   90.00
_cell.angle_beta   90.00
_cell.angle_gamma   90.00
#
_symmetry.space_group_name_H-M   'P 1'
#
loop_
_entity.id
_entity.type
_entity.pdbx_description
1 polymer ?
#
loop_
_entity_poly.entity_id
_entity_poly.type
_entity_poly.pdbx_seq_one_letter_code
_entity_poly.pdbx_strand_id
1 'polypeptide(L)'
;MSVSVIATDTPVAPSATTRQWALVGVLLLAAVLNSADRSSLSIAAPQLSRELILSPVQMGLLLSSFFWTYAIGQLVAGWLTDRFPVLWVFTIGFVLWSGATLCTGLVQGITSLFVLRLLLGAGESVAFPGYSKIFATEFPPSRQGLPNAILNSGTKIGAALGILVGGLLIAVYGWRTMFFVLGGSGVVFLILWFMVAPRPDRKPGNLAISTATSGGVSYLDILRSGDAWGTFLGAGCYNYAYFFGLTWLPSYLVQQKHLSLEKMGVLGAVPFWAAAVSAIIGGWTSDALIKKGYSTTKVRKAFVASGLVFSVAAYPSAIVEDVTVSLVLLTIAYTALGVTVSNLWAISQTLAGPVAAGKWSGAQNCLGAVAGIIAPIVSGFIVQQTGNFSFAFLVMAVLALVGAASYVFLVGSIRPINWSQHRGKS
;
A
#
# COMPACT_ATOMS: atom_id res chain seq x y z
N MET A 1 54.70 19.44 13.11
CA MET A 1 53.66 18.89 13.98
C MET A 1 52.71 18.08 13.09
N SER A 2 52.91 16.78 13.05
CA SER A 2 52.07 15.84 12.26
C SER A 2 50.83 15.48 13.08
N VAL A 3 49.66 15.90 12.63
CA VAL A 3 48.40 15.51 13.22
C VAL A 3 48.08 14.10 12.72
N SER A 4 48.26 13.12 13.59
CA SER A 4 47.79 11.74 13.35
C SER A 4 46.25 11.72 13.37
N VAL A 5 45.64 11.51 12.20
CA VAL A 5 44.21 11.19 12.08
C VAL A 5 43.99 9.82 12.71
N ILE A 6 43.46 9.82 13.92
CA ILE A 6 42.95 8.58 14.57
C ILE A 6 41.72 8.17 13.77
N ALA A 7 41.88 7.17 12.90
CA ALA A 7 40.76 6.45 12.33
C ALA A 7 39.98 5.78 13.48
N THR A 8 38.83 6.35 13.85
CA THR A 8 37.91 5.69 14.77
C THR A 8 37.34 4.49 14.04
N ASP A 9 37.84 3.29 14.35
CA ASP A 9 37.21 2.04 14.00
C ASP A 9 35.77 2.03 14.53
N THR A 10 34.82 2.38 13.70
CA THR A 10 33.41 2.20 14.01
C THR A 10 33.19 0.68 14.11
N PRO A 11 32.80 0.13 15.27
CA PRO A 11 32.62 -1.31 15.42
C PRO A 11 31.58 -1.78 14.40
N VAL A 12 31.99 -2.71 13.54
CA VAL A 12 31.10 -3.34 12.56
C VAL A 12 29.98 -4.01 13.35
N ALA A 13 28.75 -3.50 13.19
CA ALA A 13 27.59 -4.02 13.91
C ALA A 13 27.48 -5.55 13.65
N PRO A 14 27.22 -6.38 14.69
CA PRO A 14 27.16 -7.84 14.54
C PRO A 14 26.14 -8.24 13.48
N SER A 15 26.40 -9.35 12.76
CA SER A 15 25.51 -9.87 11.71
C SER A 15 24.12 -10.16 12.29
N ALA A 16 23.06 -9.98 11.50
CA ALA A 16 21.70 -10.30 11.93
C ALA A 16 21.59 -11.80 12.27
N THR A 17 20.96 -12.09 13.39
CA THR A 17 20.80 -13.46 13.89
C THR A 17 19.77 -14.24 13.06
N THR A 18 19.85 -15.57 13.09
CA THR A 18 18.85 -16.45 12.47
C THR A 18 17.42 -16.12 12.93
N ARG A 19 17.24 -15.82 14.23
CA ARG A 19 15.94 -15.40 14.79
C ARG A 19 15.43 -14.10 14.14
N GLN A 20 16.29 -13.12 13.93
CA GLN A 20 15.89 -11.85 13.28
C GLN A 20 15.44 -12.08 11.83
N TRP A 21 16.10 -12.95 11.08
CA TRP A 21 15.67 -13.31 9.73
C TRP A 21 14.39 -14.14 9.72
N ALA A 22 14.21 -15.05 10.67
CA ALA A 22 12.94 -15.78 10.85
C ALA A 22 11.80 -14.81 11.17
N LEU A 23 12.03 -13.79 12.01
CA LEU A 23 11.07 -12.73 12.30
C LEU A 23 10.70 -11.93 11.02
N VAL A 24 11.68 -11.57 10.20
CA VAL A 24 11.42 -10.91 8.90
C VAL A 24 10.55 -11.80 8.00
N GLY A 25 10.82 -13.11 7.94
CA GLY A 25 10.03 -14.07 7.17
C GLY A 25 8.58 -14.16 7.65
N VAL A 26 8.36 -14.19 8.96
CA VAL A 26 7.00 -14.22 9.54
C VAL A 26 6.28 -12.89 9.31
N LEU A 27 6.95 -11.75 9.44
CA LEU A 27 6.35 -10.44 9.12
C LEU A 27 6.08 -10.27 7.62
N LEU A 28 6.90 -10.85 6.74
CA LEU A 28 6.62 -10.94 5.32
C LEU A 28 5.32 -11.72 5.06
N LEU A 29 5.14 -12.87 5.72
CA LEU A 29 3.89 -13.64 5.64
C LEU A 29 2.70 -12.81 6.11
N ALA A 30 2.82 -12.08 7.23
CA ALA A 30 1.77 -11.17 7.68
C ALA A 30 1.43 -10.10 6.64
N ALA A 31 2.43 -9.51 5.96
CA ALA A 31 2.21 -8.51 4.91
C ALA A 31 1.54 -9.10 3.67
N VAL A 32 1.86 -10.35 3.32
CA VAL A 32 1.21 -11.09 2.23
C VAL A 32 -0.26 -11.34 2.58
N LEU A 33 -0.56 -11.89 3.78
CA LEU A 33 -1.92 -12.14 4.24
C LEU A 33 -2.74 -10.84 4.30
N ASN A 34 -2.19 -9.78 4.90
CA ASN A 34 -2.81 -8.46 4.98
C ASN A 34 -3.24 -7.93 3.59
N SER A 35 -2.38 -8.06 2.59
CA SER A 35 -2.70 -7.59 1.24
C SER A 35 -3.65 -8.51 0.48
N ALA A 36 -3.62 -9.82 0.74
CA ALA A 36 -4.58 -10.78 0.22
C ALA A 36 -5.99 -10.53 0.79
N ASP A 37 -6.09 -10.26 2.11
CA ASP A 37 -7.35 -9.92 2.77
C ASP A 37 -7.99 -8.66 2.21
N ARG A 38 -7.20 -7.64 1.87
CA ARG A 38 -7.71 -6.41 1.22
C ARG A 38 -8.35 -6.67 -0.13
N SER A 39 -7.78 -7.56 -0.92
CA SER A 39 -8.32 -7.92 -2.24
C SER A 39 -9.48 -8.91 -2.18
N SER A 40 -9.66 -9.61 -1.06
CA SER A 40 -10.63 -10.71 -0.94
C SER A 40 -12.07 -10.32 -1.27
N LEU A 41 -12.55 -9.17 -0.77
CA LEU A 41 -13.91 -8.72 -1.06
C LEU A 41 -14.10 -8.38 -2.53
N SER A 42 -13.10 -7.75 -3.18
CA SER A 42 -13.21 -7.41 -4.60
C SER A 42 -13.25 -8.65 -5.50
N ILE A 43 -12.50 -9.69 -5.12
CA ILE A 43 -12.51 -10.98 -5.83
C ILE A 43 -13.87 -11.67 -5.66
N ALA A 44 -14.46 -11.61 -4.46
CA ALA A 44 -15.77 -12.17 -4.16
C ALA A 44 -16.94 -11.33 -4.70
N ALA A 45 -16.71 -10.03 -5.02
CA ALA A 45 -17.75 -9.08 -5.38
C ALA A 45 -18.70 -9.56 -6.48
N PRO A 46 -18.26 -10.22 -7.58
CA PRO A 46 -19.20 -10.70 -8.61
C PRO A 46 -20.20 -11.74 -8.10
N GLN A 47 -19.78 -12.65 -7.19
CA GLN A 47 -20.69 -13.65 -6.59
C GLN A 47 -21.54 -13.02 -5.49
N LEU A 48 -20.94 -12.20 -4.61
CA LEU A 48 -21.64 -11.50 -3.54
C LEU A 48 -22.74 -10.57 -4.05
N SER A 49 -22.48 -9.81 -5.13
CA SER A 49 -23.47 -8.92 -5.72
C SER A 49 -24.70 -9.70 -6.24
N ARG A 50 -24.49 -10.90 -6.77
CA ARG A 50 -25.60 -11.75 -7.25
C ARG A 50 -26.35 -12.38 -6.09
N GLU A 51 -25.64 -12.93 -5.10
CA GLU A 51 -26.25 -13.67 -3.98
C GLU A 51 -26.99 -12.76 -3.00
N LEU A 52 -26.39 -11.60 -2.67
CA LEU A 52 -26.98 -10.63 -1.74
C LEU A 52 -27.76 -9.51 -2.44
N ILE A 53 -27.93 -9.58 -3.77
CA ILE A 53 -28.66 -8.60 -4.61
C ILE A 53 -28.15 -7.18 -4.35
N LEU A 54 -26.81 -6.99 -4.37
CA LEU A 54 -26.19 -5.72 -4.09
C LEU A 54 -26.09 -4.84 -5.33
N SER A 55 -26.50 -3.59 -5.19
CA SER A 55 -26.28 -2.58 -6.23
C SER A 55 -24.79 -2.21 -6.34
N PRO A 56 -24.32 -1.67 -7.48
CA PRO A 56 -22.94 -1.19 -7.61
C PRO A 56 -22.55 -0.14 -6.58
N VAL A 57 -23.46 0.74 -6.17
CA VAL A 57 -23.22 1.72 -5.07
C VAL A 57 -23.01 1.02 -3.75
N GLN A 58 -23.85 0.04 -3.40
CA GLN A 58 -23.70 -0.73 -2.16
C GLN A 58 -22.37 -1.50 -2.15
N MET A 59 -21.98 -2.10 -3.28
CA MET A 59 -20.68 -2.76 -3.40
C MET A 59 -19.53 -1.75 -3.27
N GLY A 60 -19.62 -0.57 -3.88
CA GLY A 60 -18.64 0.51 -3.73
C GLY A 60 -18.47 0.96 -2.28
N LEU A 61 -19.58 1.11 -1.55
CA LEU A 61 -19.57 1.41 -0.11
C LEU A 61 -18.89 0.31 0.71
N LEU A 62 -19.20 -0.97 0.44
CA LEU A 62 -18.57 -2.10 1.09
C LEU A 62 -17.07 -2.18 0.83
N LEU A 63 -16.64 -1.95 -0.41
CA LEU A 63 -15.22 -1.94 -0.80
C LEU A 63 -14.46 -0.77 -0.16
N SER A 64 -15.12 0.36 0.08
CA SER A 64 -14.54 1.54 0.73
C SER A 64 -14.50 1.44 2.25
N SER A 65 -15.45 0.74 2.88
CA SER A 65 -15.67 0.75 4.32
C SER A 65 -14.45 0.30 5.15
N PHE A 66 -13.63 -0.58 4.61
CA PHE A 66 -12.33 -0.95 5.18
C PHE A 66 -11.45 0.28 5.46
N PHE A 67 -11.35 1.20 4.50
CA PHE A 67 -10.48 2.37 4.62
C PHE A 67 -10.95 3.39 5.66
N TRP A 68 -12.24 3.39 6.04
CA TRP A 68 -12.80 4.32 7.02
C TRP A 68 -12.16 4.13 8.41
N THR A 69 -12.10 2.88 8.85
CA THR A 69 -11.50 2.53 10.15
C THR A 69 -9.98 2.35 10.05
N TYR A 70 -9.47 1.88 8.92
CA TYR A 70 -8.05 1.71 8.68
C TYR A 70 -7.28 3.05 8.79
N ALA A 71 -7.78 4.12 8.16
CA ALA A 71 -7.12 5.43 8.17
C ALA A 71 -7.02 6.01 9.59
N ILE A 72 -8.13 5.99 10.34
CA ILE A 72 -8.19 6.48 11.72
C ILE A 72 -7.41 5.55 12.65
N GLY A 73 -7.59 4.25 12.45
CA GLY A 73 -6.96 3.20 13.25
C GLY A 73 -5.44 3.26 13.23
N GLN A 74 -4.80 3.67 12.12
CA GLN A 74 -3.35 3.82 12.05
C GLN A 74 -2.79 4.85 13.06
N LEU A 75 -3.51 5.94 13.31
CA LEU A 75 -3.11 6.94 14.30
C LEU A 75 -3.18 6.35 15.72
N VAL A 76 -4.27 5.64 16.00
CA VAL A 76 -4.48 4.95 17.29
C VAL A 76 -3.44 3.85 17.48
N ALA A 77 -3.17 3.06 16.44
CA ALA A 77 -2.20 1.96 16.47
C ALA A 77 -0.77 2.46 16.71
N GLY A 78 -0.39 3.61 16.13
CA GLY A 78 0.89 4.25 16.42
C GLY A 78 1.04 4.56 17.90
N TRP A 79 0.04 5.19 18.51
CA TRP A 79 0.02 5.47 19.94
C TRP A 79 0.03 4.20 20.80
N LEU A 80 -0.75 3.18 20.43
CA LEU A 80 -0.79 1.90 21.15
C LEU A 80 0.56 1.19 21.13
N THR A 81 1.25 1.14 20.00
CA THR A 81 2.58 0.49 19.86
C THR A 81 3.68 1.22 20.62
N ASP A 82 3.50 2.51 20.92
CA ASP A 82 4.44 3.25 21.75
C ASP A 82 4.19 3.05 23.26
N ARG A 83 2.93 2.83 23.66
CA ARG A 83 2.52 2.72 25.07
C ARG A 83 2.52 1.28 25.60
N PHE A 84 2.22 0.31 24.74
CA PHE A 84 2.09 -1.11 25.12
C PHE A 84 3.11 -1.98 24.38
N PRO A 85 3.43 -3.18 24.90
CA PRO A 85 4.30 -4.11 24.20
C PRO A 85 3.78 -4.44 22.80
N VAL A 86 4.60 -4.18 21.80
CA VAL A 86 4.24 -4.35 20.38
C VAL A 86 3.76 -5.77 20.07
N LEU A 87 4.27 -6.78 20.78
CA LEU A 87 3.81 -8.16 20.70
C LEU A 87 2.30 -8.26 20.84
N TRP A 88 1.73 -7.70 21.91
CA TRP A 88 0.30 -7.84 22.20
C TRP A 88 -0.55 -6.95 21.29
N VAL A 89 -0.10 -5.72 21.03
CA VAL A 89 -0.82 -4.81 20.10
C VAL A 89 -0.94 -5.45 18.73
N PHE A 90 0.16 -6.00 18.21
CA PHE A 90 0.15 -6.66 16.91
C PHE A 90 -0.68 -7.95 16.92
N THR A 91 -0.55 -8.78 17.95
CA THR A 91 -1.30 -10.03 18.09
C THR A 91 -2.81 -9.79 18.16
N ILE A 92 -3.27 -8.83 18.97
CA ILE A 92 -4.69 -8.49 19.11
C ILE A 92 -5.24 -7.97 17.77
N GLY A 93 -4.52 -7.05 17.13
CA GLY A 93 -4.91 -6.57 15.80
C GLY A 93 -4.98 -7.69 14.78
N PHE A 94 -4.00 -8.59 14.78
CA PHE A 94 -3.97 -9.75 13.88
C PHE A 94 -5.16 -10.69 14.10
N VAL A 95 -5.46 -11.04 15.36
CA VAL A 95 -6.62 -11.88 15.71
C VAL A 95 -7.92 -11.21 15.29
N LEU A 96 -8.04 -9.88 15.50
CA LEU A 96 -9.22 -9.13 15.11
C LEU A 96 -9.43 -9.17 13.59
N TRP A 97 -8.39 -8.92 12.79
CA TRP A 97 -8.56 -8.93 11.33
C TRP A 97 -8.77 -10.34 10.78
N SER A 98 -7.99 -11.34 11.22
CA SER A 98 -8.18 -12.75 10.79
C SER A 98 -9.55 -13.27 11.18
N GLY A 99 -10.03 -12.93 12.39
CA GLY A 99 -11.38 -13.26 12.84
C GLY A 99 -12.46 -12.58 12.00
N ALA A 100 -12.31 -11.31 11.69
CA ALA A 100 -13.23 -10.59 10.80
C ALA A 100 -13.27 -11.21 9.40
N THR A 101 -12.10 -11.57 8.84
CA THR A 101 -12.01 -12.28 7.56
C THR A 101 -12.73 -13.63 7.61
N LEU A 102 -12.47 -14.44 8.64
CA LEU A 102 -13.11 -15.74 8.81
C LEU A 102 -14.63 -15.60 8.95
N CYS A 103 -15.10 -14.69 9.81
CA CYS A 103 -16.53 -14.43 10.02
C CYS A 103 -17.23 -13.89 8.76
N THR A 104 -16.49 -13.28 7.82
CA THR A 104 -17.02 -12.86 6.53
C THR A 104 -17.58 -14.05 5.74
N GLY A 105 -17.02 -15.25 5.89
CA GLY A 105 -17.58 -16.48 5.30
C GLY A 105 -18.96 -16.89 5.81
N LEU A 106 -19.41 -16.35 6.96
CA LEU A 106 -20.69 -16.68 7.60
C LEU A 106 -21.79 -15.65 7.31
N VAL A 107 -21.49 -14.53 6.64
CA VAL A 107 -22.46 -13.44 6.46
C VAL A 107 -23.63 -13.83 5.54
N GLN A 108 -24.80 -13.28 5.86
CA GLN A 108 -26.03 -13.47 5.10
C GLN A 108 -26.64 -12.14 4.61
N GLY A 109 -26.01 -11.00 4.92
CA GLY A 109 -26.53 -9.69 4.54
C GLY A 109 -25.47 -8.57 4.55
N ILE A 110 -25.83 -7.45 3.94
CA ILE A 110 -24.94 -6.31 3.74
C ILE A 110 -24.46 -5.71 5.06
N THR A 111 -25.31 -5.60 6.07
CA THR A 111 -24.98 -4.95 7.36
C THR A 111 -23.88 -5.69 8.09
N SER A 112 -23.98 -7.03 8.21
CA SER A 112 -22.94 -7.84 8.84
C SER A 112 -21.63 -7.77 8.07
N LEU A 113 -21.70 -7.79 6.73
CA LEU A 113 -20.52 -7.64 5.87
C LEU A 113 -19.85 -6.27 6.07
N PHE A 114 -20.64 -5.20 6.17
CA PHE A 114 -20.13 -3.84 6.41
C PHE A 114 -19.43 -3.73 7.77
N VAL A 115 -20.04 -4.25 8.84
CA VAL A 115 -19.45 -4.26 10.18
C VAL A 115 -18.13 -5.04 10.19
N LEU A 116 -18.09 -6.21 9.57
CA LEU A 116 -16.86 -7.00 9.49
C LEU A 116 -15.76 -6.30 8.68
N ARG A 117 -16.10 -5.51 7.66
CA ARG A 117 -15.16 -4.67 6.93
C ARG A 117 -14.58 -3.54 7.79
N LEU A 118 -15.39 -2.91 8.63
CA LEU A 118 -14.92 -1.92 9.61
C LEU A 118 -13.98 -2.58 10.64
N LEU A 119 -14.33 -3.76 11.16
CA LEU A 119 -13.48 -4.51 12.08
C LEU A 119 -12.16 -4.94 11.43
N LEU A 120 -12.21 -5.40 10.17
CA LEU A 120 -11.02 -5.74 9.40
C LEU A 120 -10.08 -4.53 9.27
N GLY A 121 -10.61 -3.36 8.88
CA GLY A 121 -9.83 -2.13 8.76
C GLY A 121 -9.19 -1.70 10.09
N ALA A 122 -9.94 -1.78 11.19
CA ALA A 122 -9.43 -1.50 12.53
C ALA A 122 -8.32 -2.49 12.94
N GLY A 123 -8.52 -3.79 12.70
CA GLY A 123 -7.51 -4.83 13.00
C GLY A 123 -6.24 -4.66 12.18
N GLU A 124 -6.35 -4.44 10.87
CA GLU A 124 -5.19 -4.27 9.98
C GLU A 124 -4.42 -2.97 10.22
N SER A 125 -5.05 -1.97 10.83
CA SER A 125 -4.41 -0.68 11.06
C SER A 125 -3.14 -0.77 11.91
N VAL A 126 -3.00 -1.80 12.74
CA VAL A 126 -1.80 -2.02 13.58
C VAL A 126 -0.60 -2.56 12.79
N ALA A 127 -0.81 -3.08 11.58
CA ALA A 127 0.21 -3.79 10.84
C ALA A 127 1.46 -2.93 10.58
N PHE A 128 1.33 -1.81 9.87
CA PHE A 128 2.48 -0.97 9.53
C PHE A 128 3.16 -0.30 10.74
N PRO A 129 2.43 0.29 11.70
CA PRO A 129 3.03 0.77 12.94
C PRO A 129 3.76 -0.35 13.70
N GLY A 130 3.16 -1.54 13.77
CA GLY A 130 3.76 -2.72 14.40
C GLY A 130 5.05 -3.15 13.72
N TYR A 131 5.05 -3.30 12.39
CA TYR A 131 6.26 -3.64 11.63
C TYR A 131 7.39 -2.64 11.86
N SER A 132 7.06 -1.35 11.77
CA SER A 132 8.02 -0.27 11.99
C SER A 132 8.63 -0.33 13.38
N LYS A 133 7.81 -0.51 14.42
CA LYS A 133 8.27 -0.62 15.81
C LYS A 133 9.16 -1.86 16.02
N ILE A 134 8.75 -3.02 15.48
CA ILE A 134 9.52 -4.27 15.58
C ILE A 134 10.89 -4.10 14.92
N PHE A 135 10.94 -3.55 13.70
CA PHE A 135 12.22 -3.35 13.01
C PHE A 135 13.11 -2.32 13.73
N ALA A 136 12.53 -1.27 14.29
CA ALA A 136 13.28 -0.28 15.07
C ALA A 136 13.87 -0.85 16.36
N THR A 137 13.23 -1.87 16.95
CA THR A 137 13.71 -2.51 18.20
C THR A 137 14.66 -3.69 17.97
N GLU A 138 14.46 -4.44 16.88
CA GLU A 138 15.23 -5.66 16.62
C GLU A 138 16.44 -5.44 15.70
N PHE A 139 16.46 -4.36 14.90
CA PHE A 139 17.56 -4.08 13.96
C PHE A 139 18.19 -2.71 14.22
N PRO A 140 19.54 -2.59 14.16
CA PRO A 140 20.19 -1.28 14.21
C PRO A 140 19.81 -0.43 13.00
N PRO A 141 19.78 0.92 13.11
CA PRO A 141 19.36 1.82 12.03
C PRO A 141 20.04 1.57 10.67
N SER A 142 21.33 1.19 10.69
CA SER A 142 22.11 0.87 9.50
C SER A 142 21.67 -0.40 8.76
N ARG A 143 20.82 -1.25 9.37
CA ARG A 143 20.40 -2.55 8.83
C ARG A 143 18.87 -2.71 8.66
N GLN A 144 18.10 -1.65 8.85
CA GLN A 144 16.64 -1.70 8.70
C GLN A 144 16.18 -1.67 7.23
N GLY A 145 17.04 -1.28 6.30
CA GLY A 145 16.68 -1.12 4.90
C GLY A 145 16.20 -2.40 4.23
N LEU A 146 16.96 -3.50 4.37
CA LEU A 146 16.62 -4.78 3.73
C LEU A 146 15.36 -5.43 4.34
N PRO A 147 15.17 -5.52 5.68
CA PRO A 147 13.91 -5.97 6.28
C PRO A 147 12.68 -5.18 5.78
N ASN A 148 12.77 -3.85 5.72
CA ASN A 148 11.68 -3.02 5.18
C ASN A 148 11.42 -3.27 3.69
N ALA A 149 12.45 -3.47 2.88
CA ALA A 149 12.30 -3.78 1.46
C ALA A 149 11.60 -5.14 1.26
N ILE A 150 11.99 -6.16 2.02
CA ILE A 150 11.34 -7.49 2.01
C ILE A 150 9.87 -7.37 2.41
N LEU A 151 9.56 -6.64 3.48
CA LEU A 151 8.19 -6.41 3.93
C LEU A 151 7.34 -5.72 2.86
N ASN A 152 7.87 -4.66 2.24
CA ASN A 152 7.17 -3.94 1.18
C ASN A 152 6.93 -4.79 -0.06
N SER A 153 7.85 -5.72 -0.39
CA SER A 153 7.61 -6.67 -1.48
C SER A 153 6.45 -7.61 -1.15
N GLY A 154 6.32 -8.02 0.12
CA GLY A 154 5.21 -8.83 0.61
C GLY A 154 3.84 -8.22 0.33
N THR A 155 3.68 -6.91 0.46
CA THR A 155 2.40 -6.24 0.16
C THR A 155 2.02 -6.33 -1.32
N LYS A 156 2.98 -6.29 -2.22
CA LYS A 156 2.73 -6.41 -3.67
C LYS A 156 2.46 -7.86 -4.09
N ILE A 157 3.27 -8.76 -3.58
CA ILE A 157 3.10 -10.20 -3.76
C ILE A 157 1.75 -10.65 -3.21
N GLY A 158 1.37 -10.17 -2.02
CA GLY A 158 0.10 -10.51 -1.38
C GLY A 158 -1.13 -10.10 -2.18
N ALA A 159 -1.13 -8.92 -2.78
CA ALA A 159 -2.22 -8.48 -3.66
C ALA A 159 -2.36 -9.40 -4.89
N ALA A 160 -1.24 -9.72 -5.56
CA ALA A 160 -1.25 -10.57 -6.74
C ALA A 160 -1.63 -12.04 -6.40
N LEU A 161 -1.06 -12.58 -5.30
CA LEU A 161 -1.41 -13.92 -4.81
C LEU A 161 -2.86 -13.99 -4.33
N GLY A 162 -3.35 -12.94 -3.66
CA GLY A 162 -4.74 -12.84 -3.21
C GLY A 162 -5.70 -12.98 -4.39
N ILE A 163 -5.46 -12.26 -5.48
CA ILE A 163 -6.29 -12.34 -6.70
C ILE A 163 -6.19 -13.73 -7.34
N LEU A 164 -4.98 -14.26 -7.50
CA LEU A 164 -4.77 -15.56 -8.11
C LEU A 164 -5.40 -16.69 -7.30
N VAL A 165 -4.96 -16.84 -6.05
CA VAL A 165 -5.41 -17.94 -5.17
C VAL A 165 -6.87 -17.75 -4.78
N GLY A 166 -7.27 -16.52 -4.45
CA GLY A 166 -8.65 -16.21 -4.13
C GLY A 166 -9.60 -16.49 -5.29
N GLY A 167 -9.23 -16.11 -6.52
CA GLY A 167 -10.01 -16.39 -7.72
C GLY A 167 -10.16 -17.89 -7.99
N LEU A 168 -9.10 -18.68 -7.84
CA LEU A 168 -9.14 -20.14 -7.98
C LEU A 168 -10.00 -20.79 -6.88
N LEU A 169 -9.85 -20.36 -5.62
CA LEU A 169 -10.68 -20.87 -4.52
C LEU A 169 -12.16 -20.58 -4.73
N ILE A 170 -12.49 -19.37 -5.18
CA ILE A 170 -13.89 -18.99 -5.45
C ILE A 170 -14.46 -19.80 -6.62
N ALA A 171 -13.68 -20.05 -7.65
CA ALA A 171 -14.13 -20.80 -8.82
C ALA A 171 -14.53 -22.25 -8.49
N VAL A 172 -13.81 -22.88 -7.55
CA VAL A 172 -14.02 -24.29 -7.19
C VAL A 172 -14.94 -24.44 -5.97
N TYR A 173 -14.73 -23.62 -4.94
CA TYR A 173 -15.37 -23.83 -3.62
C TYR A 173 -16.31 -22.70 -3.21
N GLY A 174 -16.42 -21.62 -4.01
CA GLY A 174 -17.23 -20.46 -3.69
C GLY A 174 -16.55 -19.48 -2.72
N TRP A 175 -17.13 -18.29 -2.62
CA TRP A 175 -16.54 -17.16 -1.88
C TRP A 175 -16.47 -17.40 -0.36
N ARG A 176 -17.42 -18.14 0.23
CA ARG A 176 -17.38 -18.44 1.67
C ARG A 176 -16.15 -19.24 2.06
N THR A 177 -15.85 -20.29 1.28
CA THR A 177 -14.65 -21.12 1.50
C THR A 177 -13.37 -20.31 1.38
N MET A 178 -13.29 -19.37 0.43
CA MET A 178 -12.13 -18.48 0.32
C MET A 178 -11.91 -17.69 1.62
N PHE A 179 -12.96 -17.11 2.21
CA PHE A 179 -12.85 -16.37 3.47
C PHE A 179 -12.48 -17.27 4.66
N PHE A 180 -12.99 -18.51 4.71
CA PHE A 180 -12.57 -19.47 5.74
C PHE A 180 -11.11 -19.87 5.60
N VAL A 181 -10.60 -20.06 4.38
CA VAL A 181 -9.19 -20.38 4.13
C VAL A 181 -8.30 -19.21 4.49
N LEU A 182 -8.63 -17.99 4.05
CA LEU A 182 -7.84 -16.78 4.35
C LEU A 182 -7.85 -16.49 5.86
N GLY A 183 -9.00 -16.40 6.50
CA GLY A 183 -9.08 -16.15 7.94
C GLY A 183 -8.48 -17.29 8.77
N GLY A 184 -8.69 -18.55 8.35
CA GLY A 184 -8.13 -19.74 9.00
C GLY A 184 -6.60 -19.81 8.89
N SER A 185 -6.00 -19.31 7.82
CA SER A 185 -4.52 -19.21 7.69
C SER A 185 -3.89 -18.37 8.79
N GLY A 186 -4.67 -17.48 9.42
CA GLY A 186 -4.26 -16.71 10.58
C GLY A 186 -3.84 -17.57 11.77
N VAL A 187 -4.43 -18.76 11.95
CA VAL A 187 -4.01 -19.68 13.01
C VAL A 187 -2.57 -20.16 12.78
N VAL A 188 -2.25 -20.55 11.55
CA VAL A 188 -0.89 -20.97 11.18
C VAL A 188 0.09 -19.81 11.40
N PHE A 189 -0.29 -18.61 10.99
CA PHE A 189 0.53 -17.41 11.24
C PHE A 189 0.76 -17.20 12.73
N LEU A 190 -0.26 -17.28 13.58
CA LEU A 190 -0.12 -17.06 15.04
C LEU A 190 0.84 -18.06 15.68
N ILE A 191 0.81 -19.31 15.25
CA ILE A 191 1.77 -20.33 15.73
C ILE A 191 3.20 -19.89 15.41
N LEU A 192 3.47 -19.54 14.13
CA LEU A 192 4.79 -19.07 13.69
C LEU A 192 5.18 -17.76 14.39
N TRP A 193 4.22 -16.86 14.58
CA TRP A 193 4.43 -15.59 15.26
C TRP A 193 4.94 -15.78 16.70
N PHE A 194 4.27 -16.60 17.51
CA PHE A 194 4.68 -16.83 18.90
C PHE A 194 6.03 -17.56 19.03
N MET A 195 6.47 -18.27 17.98
CA MET A 195 7.81 -18.90 17.99
C MET A 195 8.96 -17.88 17.85
N VAL A 196 8.74 -16.75 17.13
CA VAL A 196 9.81 -15.80 16.78
C VAL A 196 9.58 -14.39 17.33
N ALA A 197 8.42 -14.10 17.85
CA ALA A 197 7.99 -12.75 18.27
C ALA A 197 8.96 -12.11 19.28
N PRO A 198 9.04 -10.76 19.31
CA PRO A 198 9.82 -10.03 20.29
C PRO A 198 9.37 -10.36 21.71
N ARG A 199 10.31 -10.58 22.63
CA ARG A 199 9.97 -10.82 24.04
C ARG A 199 9.43 -9.54 24.68
N PRO A 200 8.32 -9.61 25.47
CA PRO A 200 7.70 -8.43 26.07
C PRO A 200 8.64 -7.62 26.97
N ASP A 201 9.58 -8.30 27.62
CA ASP A 201 10.46 -7.72 28.66
C ASP A 201 11.74 -7.08 28.12
N ARG A 202 11.95 -7.14 26.82
CA ARG A 202 13.11 -6.49 26.22
C ARG A 202 12.86 -4.98 26.22
N LYS A 203 13.33 -4.29 27.29
CA LYS A 203 13.44 -2.83 27.29
C LYS A 203 14.07 -2.44 25.96
N PRO A 204 13.54 -1.42 25.26
CA PRO A 204 14.21 -0.87 24.07
C PRO A 204 15.67 -0.68 24.50
N GLY A 205 16.60 -1.43 23.91
CA GLY A 205 18.00 -1.18 24.15
C GLY A 205 18.19 0.33 23.99
N ASN A 206 19.11 0.95 24.72
CA ASN A 206 19.42 2.37 24.75
C ASN A 206 19.77 2.99 23.36
N LEU A 207 19.28 2.42 22.28
CA LEU A 207 19.00 3.07 21.02
C LEU A 207 17.82 4.02 21.29
N ALA A 208 18.12 5.04 22.14
CA ALA A 208 17.32 6.25 22.11
C ALA A 208 17.08 6.53 20.63
N ILE A 209 15.82 6.33 20.17
CA ILE A 209 15.32 7.21 19.15
C ILE A 209 15.60 8.56 19.78
N SER A 210 16.70 9.18 19.34
CA SER A 210 16.90 10.58 19.57
C SER A 210 15.57 11.18 19.18
N THR A 211 14.74 11.46 20.16
CA THR A 211 13.73 12.47 20.05
C THR A 211 14.55 13.70 19.73
N ALA A 212 14.85 13.83 18.43
CA ALA A 212 15.51 14.97 17.89
C ALA A 212 14.75 16.13 18.48
N THR A 213 15.48 16.76 19.40
CA THR A 213 15.18 18.02 20.06
C THR A 213 14.00 18.73 19.43
N SER A 214 13.02 19.03 20.25
CA SER A 214 11.78 19.75 20.05
C SER A 214 11.96 21.13 19.38
N GLY A 215 12.38 21.11 18.15
CA GLY A 215 12.41 22.16 17.15
C GLY A 215 11.93 21.61 15.81
N GLY A 216 11.32 20.40 15.85
CA GLY A 216 10.94 19.63 14.66
C GLY A 216 9.89 20.34 13.80
N VAL A 217 10.01 20.15 12.48
CA VAL A 217 9.04 20.60 11.48
C VAL A 217 7.62 20.27 11.90
N SER A 218 6.73 21.27 11.92
CA SER A 218 5.31 21.09 12.18
C SER A 218 4.59 20.53 10.94
N TYR A 219 3.42 19.89 11.12
CA TYR A 219 2.53 19.59 10.01
C TYR A 219 2.15 20.87 9.24
N LEU A 220 1.99 22.00 9.93
CA LEU A 220 1.65 23.27 9.31
C LEU A 220 2.79 23.76 8.39
N ASP A 221 4.05 23.57 8.78
CA ASP A 221 5.20 23.91 7.94
C ASP A 221 5.21 23.09 6.64
N ILE A 222 4.85 21.79 6.72
CA ILE A 222 4.72 20.90 5.57
C ILE A 222 3.58 21.37 4.65
N LEU A 223 2.41 21.65 5.22
CA LEU A 223 1.23 22.08 4.47
C LEU A 223 1.38 23.45 3.81
N ARG A 224 2.33 24.28 4.27
CA ARG A 224 2.70 25.54 3.62
C ARG A 224 3.63 25.37 2.42
N SER A 225 4.21 24.18 2.23
CA SER A 225 5.10 23.90 1.10
C SER A 225 4.30 23.53 -0.15
N GLY A 226 4.50 24.22 -1.26
CA GLY A 226 3.94 23.86 -2.57
C GLY A 226 4.39 22.47 -3.03
N ASP A 227 5.63 22.08 -2.75
CA ASP A 227 6.16 20.75 -3.04
C ASP A 227 5.37 19.64 -2.31
N ALA A 228 4.88 19.92 -1.08
CA ALA A 228 4.06 18.98 -0.35
C ALA A 228 2.72 18.76 -1.04
N TRP A 229 2.02 19.83 -1.42
CA TRP A 229 0.76 19.70 -2.14
C TRP A 229 0.94 19.01 -3.50
N GLY A 230 2.04 19.30 -4.21
CA GLY A 230 2.38 18.62 -5.45
C GLY A 230 2.54 17.10 -5.26
N THR A 231 3.30 16.69 -4.24
CA THR A 231 3.47 15.25 -3.95
C THR A 231 2.21 14.61 -3.41
N PHE A 232 1.43 15.30 -2.57
CA PHE A 232 0.21 14.78 -1.97
C PHE A 232 -0.89 14.57 -3.03
N LEU A 233 -1.11 15.56 -3.89
CA LEU A 233 -2.05 15.46 -4.99
C LEU A 233 -1.67 14.34 -5.95
N GLY A 234 -0.40 14.31 -6.37
CA GLY A 234 0.08 13.28 -7.30
C GLY A 234 0.03 11.87 -6.70
N ALA A 235 0.38 11.72 -5.41
CA ALA A 235 0.23 10.44 -4.70
C ALA A 235 -1.24 10.05 -4.51
N GLY A 236 -2.12 11.00 -4.24
CA GLY A 236 -3.57 10.77 -4.17
C GLY A 236 -4.12 10.24 -5.48
N CYS A 237 -3.74 10.85 -6.61
CA CYS A 237 -4.13 10.39 -7.94
C CYS A 237 -3.58 8.99 -8.27
N TYR A 238 -2.32 8.71 -7.93
CA TYR A 238 -1.74 7.37 -8.04
C TYR A 238 -2.53 6.35 -7.22
N ASN A 239 -2.82 6.67 -5.95
CA ASN A 239 -3.56 5.78 -5.06
C ASN A 239 -4.99 5.54 -5.56
N TYR A 240 -5.64 6.56 -6.14
CA TYR A 240 -6.96 6.38 -6.76
C TYR A 240 -6.90 5.31 -7.86
N ALA A 241 -5.93 5.42 -8.79
CA ALA A 241 -5.76 4.45 -9.86
C ALA A 241 -5.45 3.04 -9.33
N TYR A 242 -4.58 2.93 -8.33
CA TYR A 242 -4.23 1.66 -7.71
C TYR A 242 -5.43 1.02 -7.00
N PHE A 243 -6.16 1.78 -6.17
CA PHE A 243 -7.31 1.25 -5.43
C PHE A 243 -8.53 1.01 -6.30
N PHE A 244 -8.74 1.80 -7.37
CA PHE A 244 -9.75 1.50 -8.36
C PHE A 244 -9.55 0.08 -8.93
N GLY A 245 -8.34 -0.24 -9.39
CA GLY A 245 -8.07 -1.56 -9.91
C GLY A 245 -8.13 -2.65 -8.85
N LEU A 246 -7.58 -2.40 -7.65
CA LEU A 246 -7.64 -3.38 -6.57
C LEU A 246 -9.09 -3.75 -6.20
N THR A 247 -10.02 -2.79 -6.31
CA THR A 247 -11.41 -2.97 -5.88
C THR A 247 -12.35 -3.39 -7.00
N TRP A 248 -12.18 -2.86 -8.22
CA TRP A 248 -13.15 -3.05 -9.28
C TRP A 248 -12.68 -3.90 -10.47
N LEU A 249 -11.36 -4.15 -10.61
CA LEU A 249 -10.84 -4.95 -11.73
C LEU A 249 -11.44 -6.37 -11.79
N PRO A 250 -11.61 -7.12 -10.66
CA PRO A 250 -12.27 -8.42 -10.71
C PRO A 250 -13.71 -8.35 -11.23
N SER A 251 -14.49 -7.37 -10.75
CA SER A 251 -15.88 -7.17 -11.22
C SER A 251 -15.93 -6.78 -12.69
N TYR A 252 -15.05 -5.90 -13.15
CA TYR A 252 -14.92 -5.52 -14.55
C TYR A 252 -14.64 -6.73 -15.45
N LEU A 253 -13.66 -7.57 -15.08
CA LEU A 253 -13.30 -8.75 -15.86
C LEU A 253 -14.43 -9.79 -15.95
N VAL A 254 -15.19 -9.96 -14.87
CA VAL A 254 -16.30 -10.91 -14.83
C VAL A 254 -17.57 -10.34 -15.47
N GLN A 255 -17.93 -9.08 -15.16
CA GLN A 255 -19.23 -8.52 -15.55
C GLN A 255 -19.19 -7.91 -16.95
N GLN A 256 -18.11 -7.20 -17.33
CA GLN A 256 -18.03 -6.53 -18.62
C GLN A 256 -17.23 -7.32 -19.66
N LYS A 257 -16.20 -8.08 -19.23
CA LYS A 257 -15.39 -8.94 -20.13
C LYS A 257 -15.84 -10.40 -20.14
N HIS A 258 -16.86 -10.75 -19.35
CA HIS A 258 -17.48 -12.07 -19.30
C HIS A 258 -16.52 -13.23 -19.05
N LEU A 259 -15.43 -12.95 -18.29
CA LEU A 259 -14.51 -14.00 -17.89
C LEU A 259 -15.12 -14.91 -16.81
N SER A 260 -14.79 -16.20 -16.87
CA SER A 260 -15.06 -17.08 -15.73
C SER A 260 -14.25 -16.64 -14.51
N LEU A 261 -14.70 -17.00 -13.31
CA LEU A 261 -14.01 -16.67 -12.06
C LEU A 261 -12.57 -17.23 -12.03
N GLU A 262 -12.35 -18.41 -12.58
CA GLU A 262 -11.03 -19.00 -12.73
C GLU A 262 -10.11 -18.15 -13.62
N LYS A 263 -10.56 -17.81 -14.84
CA LYS A 263 -9.81 -16.94 -15.76
C LYS A 263 -9.58 -15.56 -15.16
N MET A 264 -10.56 -14.99 -14.45
CA MET A 264 -10.41 -13.72 -13.73
C MET A 264 -9.31 -13.82 -12.67
N GLY A 265 -9.25 -14.89 -11.88
CA GLY A 265 -8.20 -15.10 -10.88
C GLY A 265 -6.81 -15.14 -11.51
N VAL A 266 -6.63 -15.91 -12.57
CA VAL A 266 -5.32 -16.05 -13.26
C VAL A 266 -4.95 -14.77 -14.01
N LEU A 267 -5.83 -14.29 -14.89
CA LEU A 267 -5.54 -13.17 -15.77
C LEU A 267 -5.60 -11.82 -15.06
N GLY A 268 -6.48 -11.68 -14.06
CA GLY A 268 -6.58 -10.48 -13.24
C GLY A 268 -5.38 -10.26 -12.32
N ALA A 269 -4.64 -11.32 -11.97
CA ALA A 269 -3.42 -11.21 -11.20
C ALA A 269 -2.23 -10.66 -12.03
N VAL A 270 -2.22 -10.86 -13.36
CA VAL A 270 -1.11 -10.48 -14.26
C VAL A 270 -0.74 -9.00 -14.15
N PRO A 271 -1.68 -8.02 -14.21
CA PRO A 271 -1.35 -6.61 -14.05
C PRO A 271 -0.67 -6.30 -12.71
N PHE A 272 -1.08 -6.95 -11.61
CA PHE A 272 -0.48 -6.72 -10.29
C PHE A 272 0.92 -7.33 -10.16
N TRP A 273 1.16 -8.51 -10.76
CA TRP A 273 2.51 -9.06 -10.87
C TRP A 273 3.42 -8.15 -11.69
N ALA A 274 2.93 -7.65 -12.82
CA ALA A 274 3.67 -6.71 -13.65
C ALA A 274 4.00 -5.42 -12.89
N ALA A 275 3.06 -4.88 -12.10
CA ALA A 275 3.30 -3.73 -11.23
C ALA A 275 4.36 -4.01 -10.16
N ALA A 276 4.34 -5.19 -9.54
CA ALA A 276 5.33 -5.56 -8.52
C ALA A 276 6.74 -5.63 -9.10
N VAL A 277 6.92 -6.31 -10.24
CA VAL A 277 8.21 -6.43 -10.93
C VAL A 277 8.71 -5.07 -11.42
N SER A 278 7.84 -4.31 -12.07
CA SER A 278 8.20 -2.98 -12.62
C SER A 278 8.52 -1.95 -11.54
N ALA A 279 7.98 -2.06 -10.34
CA ALA A 279 8.34 -1.21 -9.21
C ALA A 279 9.82 -1.40 -8.83
N ILE A 280 10.30 -2.65 -8.80
CA ILE A 280 11.70 -2.96 -8.51
C ILE A 280 12.60 -2.45 -9.63
N ILE A 281 12.26 -2.77 -10.88
CA ILE A 281 13.03 -2.37 -12.07
C ILE A 281 13.07 -0.84 -12.20
N GLY A 282 11.93 -0.17 -12.03
CA GLY A 282 11.83 1.29 -12.13
C GLY A 282 12.65 2.00 -11.04
N GLY A 283 12.63 1.51 -9.80
CA GLY A 283 13.46 2.02 -8.73
C GLY A 283 14.95 1.85 -9.03
N TRP A 284 15.37 0.64 -9.38
CA TRP A 284 16.76 0.34 -9.72
C TRP A 284 17.27 1.15 -10.92
N THR A 285 16.48 1.23 -12.00
CA THR A 285 16.87 1.96 -13.22
C THR A 285 17.01 3.44 -12.95
N SER A 286 16.07 4.04 -12.19
CA SER A 286 16.17 5.46 -11.84
C SER A 286 17.39 5.76 -10.97
N ASP A 287 17.74 4.89 -10.01
CA ASP A 287 18.94 5.03 -9.18
C ASP A 287 20.22 4.87 -10.00
N ALA A 288 20.24 3.92 -10.96
CA ALA A 288 21.36 3.72 -11.85
C ALA A 288 21.62 4.95 -12.75
N LEU A 289 20.57 5.59 -13.27
CA LEU A 289 20.69 6.82 -14.05
C LEU A 289 21.23 7.97 -13.20
N ILE A 290 20.75 8.14 -11.98
CA ILE A 290 21.25 9.18 -11.05
C ILE A 290 22.73 8.94 -10.73
N LYS A 291 23.15 7.68 -10.49
CA LYS A 291 24.55 7.31 -10.26
C LYS A 291 25.45 7.61 -11.47
N LYS A 292 24.90 7.55 -12.70
CA LYS A 292 25.61 7.96 -13.94
C LYS A 292 25.71 9.47 -14.12
N GLY A 293 25.24 10.28 -13.17
CA GLY A 293 25.34 11.75 -13.20
C GLY A 293 24.13 12.49 -13.77
N TYR A 294 23.04 11.80 -14.10
CA TYR A 294 21.82 12.48 -14.50
C TYR A 294 21.14 13.19 -13.33
N SER A 295 20.49 14.33 -13.59
CA SER A 295 19.81 15.12 -12.58
C SER A 295 18.73 14.32 -11.86
N THR A 296 18.82 14.20 -10.52
CA THR A 296 17.83 13.55 -9.67
C THR A 296 16.42 14.08 -9.95
N THR A 297 16.25 15.39 -10.09
CA THR A 297 14.96 16.02 -10.37
C THR A 297 14.39 15.55 -11.70
N LYS A 298 15.19 15.61 -12.78
CA LYS A 298 14.71 15.19 -14.11
C LYS A 298 14.37 13.71 -14.16
N VAL A 299 15.24 12.84 -13.63
CA VAL A 299 15.03 11.38 -13.63
C VAL A 299 13.78 11.02 -12.84
N ARG A 300 13.69 11.44 -11.57
CA ARG A 300 12.56 11.08 -10.71
C ARG A 300 11.21 11.57 -11.26
N LYS A 301 11.15 12.85 -11.71
CA LYS A 301 9.95 13.41 -12.31
C LYS A 301 9.56 12.69 -13.60
N ALA A 302 10.54 12.38 -14.48
CA ALA A 302 10.28 11.66 -15.72
C ALA A 302 9.66 10.28 -15.44
N PHE A 303 10.20 9.51 -14.48
CA PHE A 303 9.68 8.20 -14.13
C PHE A 303 8.26 8.27 -13.56
N VAL A 304 7.97 9.23 -12.68
CA VAL A 304 6.63 9.39 -12.11
C VAL A 304 5.65 9.88 -13.16
N ALA A 305 6.00 10.92 -13.92
CA ALA A 305 5.11 11.50 -14.91
C ALA A 305 4.83 10.52 -16.06
N SER A 306 5.86 9.89 -16.63
CA SER A 306 5.67 8.89 -17.69
C SER A 306 4.85 7.69 -17.20
N GLY A 307 5.12 7.21 -15.98
CA GLY A 307 4.35 6.10 -15.41
C GLY A 307 2.87 6.44 -15.27
N LEU A 308 2.52 7.63 -14.76
CA LEU A 308 1.13 8.08 -14.66
C LEU A 308 0.50 8.31 -16.06
N VAL A 309 1.24 8.88 -17.02
CA VAL A 309 0.74 9.06 -18.40
C VAL A 309 0.47 7.71 -19.06
N PHE A 310 1.41 6.75 -18.99
CA PHE A 310 1.19 5.43 -19.58
C PHE A 310 0.12 4.61 -18.85
N SER A 311 -0.19 4.90 -17.59
CA SER A 311 -1.31 4.25 -16.88
C SER A 311 -2.67 4.59 -17.49
N VAL A 312 -2.78 5.66 -18.29
CA VAL A 312 -3.97 6.00 -19.08
C VAL A 312 -4.37 4.88 -20.06
N ALA A 313 -3.45 3.99 -20.41
CA ALA A 313 -3.74 2.78 -21.22
C ALA A 313 -4.84 1.89 -20.59
N ALA A 314 -5.15 2.06 -19.32
CA ALA A 314 -6.30 1.40 -18.69
C ALA A 314 -7.65 1.88 -19.27
N TYR A 315 -7.77 3.11 -19.76
CA TYR A 315 -9.03 3.61 -20.32
C TYR A 315 -9.41 2.90 -21.63
N PRO A 316 -8.57 2.84 -22.67
CA PRO A 316 -8.91 2.09 -23.89
C PRO A 316 -9.14 0.60 -23.61
N SER A 317 -8.58 0.00 -22.55
CA SER A 317 -8.89 -1.39 -22.19
C SER A 317 -10.37 -1.62 -21.90
N ALA A 318 -11.06 -0.60 -21.37
CA ALA A 318 -12.49 -0.68 -21.07
C ALA A 318 -13.39 -0.57 -22.32
N ILE A 319 -12.86 0.00 -23.41
CA ILE A 319 -13.62 0.25 -24.65
C ILE A 319 -13.44 -0.93 -25.63
N VAL A 320 -12.21 -1.46 -25.71
CA VAL A 320 -11.87 -2.55 -26.66
C VAL A 320 -12.65 -3.81 -26.29
N GLU A 321 -13.29 -4.45 -27.26
CA GLU A 321 -14.06 -5.68 -27.03
C GLU A 321 -13.18 -6.89 -26.79
N ASP A 322 -12.07 -7.00 -27.51
CA ASP A 322 -11.13 -8.14 -27.38
C ASP A 322 -10.51 -8.21 -25.98
N VAL A 323 -10.70 -9.34 -25.34
CA VAL A 323 -10.24 -9.60 -23.97
C VAL A 323 -8.72 -9.58 -23.87
N THR A 324 -8.01 -10.11 -24.88
CA THR A 324 -6.55 -10.19 -24.87
C THR A 324 -5.93 -8.80 -24.98
N VAL A 325 -6.44 -7.97 -25.90
CA VAL A 325 -6.01 -6.58 -26.03
C VAL A 325 -6.31 -5.78 -24.77
N SER A 326 -7.49 -5.99 -24.18
CA SER A 326 -7.87 -5.36 -22.91
C SER A 326 -6.89 -5.72 -21.79
N LEU A 327 -6.52 -6.99 -21.64
CA LEU A 327 -5.57 -7.46 -20.62
C LEU A 327 -4.16 -6.93 -20.87
N VAL A 328 -3.71 -6.86 -22.11
CA VAL A 328 -2.42 -6.26 -22.48
C VAL A 328 -2.37 -4.79 -22.07
N LEU A 329 -3.40 -4.02 -22.41
CA LEU A 329 -3.51 -2.60 -22.05
C LEU A 329 -3.54 -2.39 -20.54
N LEU A 330 -4.29 -3.22 -19.80
CA LEU A 330 -4.28 -3.22 -18.33
C LEU A 330 -2.90 -3.53 -17.78
N THR A 331 -2.22 -4.54 -18.35
CA THR A 331 -0.87 -4.91 -17.91
C THR A 331 0.12 -3.76 -18.16
N ILE A 332 0.05 -3.08 -19.29
CA ILE A 332 0.84 -1.87 -19.57
C ILE A 332 0.55 -0.78 -18.53
N ALA A 333 -0.72 -0.52 -18.24
CA ALA A 333 -1.13 0.50 -17.29
C ALA A 333 -0.60 0.21 -15.88
N TYR A 334 -0.70 -1.03 -15.41
CA TYR A 334 -0.23 -1.41 -14.08
C TYR A 334 1.30 -1.51 -13.99
N THR A 335 1.97 -1.93 -15.07
CA THR A 335 3.43 -1.81 -15.20
C THR A 335 3.87 -0.36 -15.02
N ALA A 336 3.19 0.57 -15.64
CA ALA A 336 3.46 1.99 -15.53
C ALA A 336 3.22 2.53 -14.10
N LEU A 337 2.15 2.10 -13.43
CA LEU A 337 1.91 2.41 -12.01
C LEU A 337 3.01 1.82 -11.12
N GLY A 338 3.53 0.63 -11.43
CA GLY A 338 4.65 0.04 -10.70
C GLY A 338 5.92 0.89 -10.80
N VAL A 339 6.27 1.34 -12.01
CA VAL A 339 7.41 2.26 -12.23
C VAL A 339 7.25 3.57 -11.44
N THR A 340 6.02 4.07 -11.32
CA THR A 340 5.69 5.30 -10.59
C THR A 340 5.99 5.20 -9.11
N VAL A 341 5.55 4.14 -8.43
CA VAL A 341 5.49 4.09 -6.95
C VAL A 341 6.83 4.22 -6.27
N SER A 342 7.88 3.60 -6.79
CA SER A 342 9.22 3.64 -6.21
C SER A 342 9.80 5.06 -6.23
N ASN A 343 9.60 5.76 -7.35
CA ASN A 343 10.06 7.12 -7.53
C ASN A 343 9.22 8.14 -6.76
N LEU A 344 7.91 7.91 -6.65
CA LEU A 344 6.99 8.72 -5.85
C LEU A 344 7.44 8.81 -4.38
N TRP A 345 7.73 7.67 -3.75
CA TRP A 345 8.22 7.63 -2.38
C TRP A 345 9.61 8.25 -2.23
N ALA A 346 10.50 8.00 -3.20
CA ALA A 346 11.85 8.58 -3.19
C ALA A 346 11.83 10.11 -3.30
N ILE A 347 10.90 10.70 -4.08
CA ILE A 347 10.69 12.14 -4.14
C ILE A 347 10.29 12.69 -2.77
N SER A 348 9.24 12.11 -2.18
CA SER A 348 8.72 12.55 -0.88
C SER A 348 9.77 12.47 0.23
N GLN A 349 10.51 11.37 0.30
CA GLN A 349 11.58 11.19 1.28
C GLN A 349 12.73 12.20 1.08
N THR A 350 13.09 12.48 -0.18
CA THR A 350 14.15 13.45 -0.48
C THR A 350 13.74 14.86 -0.10
N LEU A 351 12.52 15.30 -0.47
CA LEU A 351 12.00 16.62 -0.15
C LEU A 351 11.87 16.84 1.35
N ALA A 352 11.28 15.89 2.05
CA ALA A 352 11.06 15.95 3.49
C ALA A 352 12.39 16.01 4.28
N GLY A 353 13.41 15.31 3.80
CA GLY A 353 14.67 15.12 4.53
C GLY A 353 14.45 14.31 5.82
N PRO A 354 15.52 14.01 6.59
CA PRO A 354 15.43 13.17 7.80
C PRO A 354 14.52 13.76 8.88
N VAL A 355 14.41 15.08 8.95
CA VAL A 355 13.68 15.80 10.01
C VAL A 355 12.15 15.75 9.84
N ALA A 356 11.66 15.72 8.60
CA ALA A 356 10.23 15.78 8.30
C ALA A 356 9.68 14.50 7.64
N ALA A 357 10.54 13.52 7.32
CA ALA A 357 10.16 12.33 6.54
C ALA A 357 8.98 11.56 7.14
N GLY A 358 8.93 11.38 8.46
CA GLY A 358 7.83 10.68 9.12
C GLY A 358 6.49 11.41 8.99
N LYS A 359 6.48 12.73 9.27
CA LYS A 359 5.26 13.55 9.18
C LYS A 359 4.78 13.71 7.74
N TRP A 360 5.70 13.87 6.79
CA TRP A 360 5.38 13.96 5.36
C TRP A 360 4.74 12.66 4.87
N SER A 361 5.38 11.52 5.16
CA SER A 361 4.86 10.22 4.78
C SER A 361 3.51 9.92 5.43
N GLY A 362 3.33 10.32 6.69
CA GLY A 362 2.05 10.19 7.39
C GLY A 362 0.93 10.97 6.72
N ALA A 363 1.16 12.25 6.38
CA ALA A 363 0.19 13.09 5.66
C ALA A 363 -0.12 12.52 4.26
N GLN A 364 0.90 12.09 3.53
CA GLN A 364 0.73 11.48 2.21
C GLN A 364 -0.06 10.17 2.26
N ASN A 365 0.18 9.31 3.27
CA ASN A 365 -0.59 8.08 3.48
C ASN A 365 -2.04 8.35 3.87
N CYS A 366 -2.28 9.38 4.68
CA CYS A 366 -3.64 9.79 5.05
C CYS A 366 -4.45 10.17 3.79
N LEU A 367 -3.88 10.98 2.90
CA LEU A 367 -4.51 11.32 1.62
C LEU A 367 -4.64 10.11 0.69
N GLY A 368 -3.68 9.18 0.74
CA GLY A 368 -3.78 7.90 0.04
C GLY A 368 -4.96 7.06 0.53
N ALA A 369 -5.22 7.04 1.83
CA ALA A 369 -6.38 6.34 2.40
C ALA A 369 -7.71 6.99 1.97
N VAL A 370 -7.75 8.34 1.86
CA VAL A 370 -8.92 9.06 1.30
C VAL A 370 -9.20 8.62 -0.14
N ALA A 371 -8.16 8.45 -0.96
CA ALA A 371 -8.33 7.89 -2.31
C ALA A 371 -8.91 6.46 -2.28
N GLY A 372 -8.52 5.65 -1.30
CA GLY A 372 -9.08 4.31 -1.05
C GLY A 372 -10.56 4.33 -0.66
N ILE A 373 -11.03 5.43 -0.05
CA ILE A 373 -12.46 5.63 0.24
C ILE A 373 -13.20 6.08 -1.04
N ILE A 374 -12.67 7.08 -1.72
CA ILE A 374 -13.35 7.75 -2.83
C ILE A 374 -13.44 6.86 -4.08
N ALA A 375 -12.35 6.17 -4.44
CA ALA A 375 -12.27 5.42 -5.69
C ALA A 375 -13.36 4.32 -5.80
N PRO A 376 -13.60 3.46 -4.79
CA PRO A 376 -14.66 2.46 -4.91
C PRO A 376 -16.06 3.07 -4.95
N ILE A 377 -16.32 4.14 -4.18
CA ILE A 377 -17.64 4.78 -4.12
C ILE A 377 -17.97 5.45 -5.44
N VAL A 378 -17.07 6.28 -5.96
CA VAL A 378 -17.27 7.01 -7.23
C VAL A 378 -17.43 6.02 -8.37
N SER A 379 -16.62 4.98 -8.42
CA SER A 379 -16.74 3.94 -9.46
C SER A 379 -18.04 3.17 -9.37
N GLY A 380 -18.49 2.81 -8.15
CA GLY A 380 -19.77 2.16 -7.94
C GLY A 380 -20.96 3.01 -8.39
N PHE A 381 -20.92 4.32 -8.08
CA PHE A 381 -21.93 5.28 -8.55
C PHE A 381 -21.95 5.38 -10.09
N ILE A 382 -20.77 5.52 -10.71
CA ILE A 382 -20.66 5.60 -12.18
C ILE A 382 -21.22 4.32 -12.84
N VAL A 383 -20.81 3.15 -12.35
CA VAL A 383 -21.29 1.87 -12.91
C VAL A 383 -22.79 1.70 -12.71
N GLN A 384 -23.36 2.16 -11.61
CA GLN A 384 -24.81 2.12 -11.39
C GLN A 384 -25.59 3.01 -12.36
N GLN A 385 -25.05 4.19 -12.70
CA GLN A 385 -25.73 5.14 -13.59
C GLN A 385 -25.54 4.79 -15.07
N THR A 386 -24.39 4.23 -15.44
CA THR A 386 -24.02 4.02 -16.85
C THR A 386 -24.15 2.56 -17.32
N GLY A 387 -24.26 1.62 -16.39
CA GLY A 387 -24.28 0.19 -16.69
C GLY A 387 -22.93 -0.40 -17.12
N ASN A 388 -21.85 0.42 -17.21
CA ASN A 388 -20.54 -0.06 -17.65
C ASN A 388 -19.39 0.62 -16.89
N PHE A 389 -18.18 0.06 -17.02
CA PHE A 389 -16.99 0.55 -16.32
C PHE A 389 -16.22 1.64 -17.08
N SER A 390 -16.52 1.92 -18.35
CA SER A 390 -15.69 2.79 -19.20
C SER A 390 -15.51 4.19 -18.62
N PHE A 391 -16.58 4.78 -18.07
CA PHE A 391 -16.48 6.10 -17.43
C PHE A 391 -15.68 6.06 -16.10
N ALA A 392 -15.70 4.96 -15.36
CA ALA A 392 -14.89 4.82 -14.17
C ALA A 392 -13.39 4.74 -14.53
N PHE A 393 -13.04 4.03 -15.61
CA PHE A 393 -11.69 4.05 -16.18
C PHE A 393 -11.29 5.42 -16.73
N LEU A 394 -12.23 6.17 -17.32
CA LEU A 394 -11.97 7.55 -17.77
C LEU A 394 -11.61 8.47 -16.59
N VAL A 395 -12.37 8.41 -15.50
CA VAL A 395 -12.05 9.18 -14.27
C VAL A 395 -10.67 8.82 -13.75
N MET A 396 -10.34 7.54 -13.70
CA MET A 396 -9.00 7.08 -13.32
C MET A 396 -7.91 7.66 -14.21
N ALA A 397 -8.13 7.64 -15.54
CA ALA A 397 -7.19 8.16 -16.53
C ALA A 397 -6.99 9.68 -16.39
N VAL A 398 -8.06 10.43 -16.22
CA VAL A 398 -8.00 11.89 -15.99
C VAL A 398 -7.24 12.21 -14.72
N LEU A 399 -7.53 11.51 -13.62
CA LEU A 399 -6.80 11.70 -12.37
C LEU A 399 -5.32 11.32 -12.49
N ALA A 400 -4.99 10.29 -13.27
CA ALA A 400 -3.59 9.94 -13.54
C ALA A 400 -2.85 11.07 -14.26
N LEU A 401 -3.50 11.73 -15.24
CA LEU A 401 -2.94 12.92 -15.92
C LEU A 401 -2.80 14.12 -14.98
N VAL A 402 -3.78 14.36 -14.11
CA VAL A 402 -3.69 15.39 -13.06
C VAL A 402 -2.52 15.09 -12.12
N GLY A 403 -2.34 13.84 -11.73
CA GLY A 403 -1.19 13.40 -10.92
C GLY A 403 0.14 13.62 -11.63
N ALA A 404 0.24 13.30 -12.92
CA ALA A 404 1.44 13.57 -13.73
C ALA A 404 1.73 15.07 -13.80
N ALA A 405 0.73 15.89 -14.10
CA ALA A 405 0.84 17.35 -14.14
C ALA A 405 1.27 17.92 -12.77
N SER A 406 0.75 17.38 -11.68
CA SER A 406 1.13 17.77 -10.33
C SER A 406 2.63 17.58 -10.07
N TYR A 407 3.20 16.42 -10.42
CA TYR A 407 4.65 16.19 -10.27
C TYR A 407 5.50 17.04 -11.20
N VAL A 408 5.02 17.34 -12.41
CA VAL A 408 5.76 18.16 -13.37
C VAL A 408 5.77 19.64 -12.97
N PHE A 409 4.60 20.19 -12.62
CA PHE A 409 4.42 21.64 -12.48
C PHE A 409 4.41 22.12 -11.03
N LEU A 410 3.89 21.35 -10.06
CA LEU A 410 3.80 21.80 -8.67
C LEU A 410 5.02 21.39 -7.84
N VAL A 411 5.62 20.22 -8.10
CA VAL A 411 6.84 19.81 -7.41
C VAL A 411 8.04 20.54 -8.03
N GLY A 412 8.80 21.24 -7.22
CA GLY A 412 10.00 21.96 -7.63
C GLY A 412 11.22 21.06 -7.87
N SER A 413 12.39 21.53 -7.47
CA SER A 413 13.64 20.74 -7.53
C SER A 413 13.68 19.72 -6.40
N ILE A 414 13.99 18.46 -6.73
CA ILE A 414 14.02 17.36 -5.75
C ILE A 414 15.34 17.42 -4.98
N ARG A 415 15.31 18.18 -3.89
CA ARG A 415 16.38 18.34 -2.90
C ARG A 415 15.78 18.56 -1.52
N PRO A 416 16.48 18.24 -0.43
CA PRO A 416 15.94 18.46 0.92
C PRO A 416 15.52 19.92 1.11
N ILE A 417 14.28 20.10 1.62
CA ILE A 417 13.75 21.43 1.91
C ILE A 417 14.49 22.01 3.14
N ASN A 418 14.90 23.29 3.04
CA ASN A 418 15.47 24.00 4.17
C ASN A 418 14.35 24.54 5.08
N TRP A 419 13.95 23.75 6.07
CA TRP A 419 12.84 24.07 6.96
C TRP A 419 13.05 25.29 7.85
N SER A 420 14.30 25.71 8.11
CA SER A 420 14.59 26.91 8.90
C SER A 420 14.21 28.20 8.16
N GLN A 421 14.34 28.22 6.83
CA GLN A 421 13.97 29.37 6.01
C GLN A 421 12.46 29.46 5.75
N HIS A 422 11.73 28.35 5.83
CA HIS A 422 10.27 28.33 5.68
C HIS A 422 9.53 28.97 6.87
N ARG A 423 10.13 28.93 8.09
CA ARG A 423 9.58 29.57 9.29
C ARG A 423 9.73 31.10 9.30
N GLY A 424 10.66 31.66 8.55
CA GLY A 424 10.95 33.10 8.53
C GLY A 424 10.14 33.91 7.51
N LYS A 425 9.24 33.27 6.75
CA LYS A 425 8.37 33.94 5.75
C LYS A 425 6.90 34.05 6.21
N SER A 426 6.65 33.87 7.51
CA SER A 426 5.31 34.05 8.13
C SER A 426 5.23 35.38 8.88
#